data_b81f5be3609d7a91541a49ba7eab5fc0
#
_entry.id   b81f5be3609d7a91541a49ba7eab5fc0
#
_cell.length_a   1.000
_cell.length_b   1.000
_cell.length_c   1.000
_cell.angle_alpha   90.00
_cell.angle_beta   90.00
_cell.angle_gamma   90.00
#
_symmetry.space_group_name_H-M   'P 1'
#
loop_
_entity.id
_entity.type
_entity.pdbx_description
1 polymer ?
#
loop_
_entity_poly.entity_id
_entity_poly.type
_entity_poly.pdbx_seq_one_letter_code
_entity_poly.pdbx_strand_id
1 'polypeptide(L)'
;MTPDIYRQLQKQLDHYSMGFPATESGIELKILKYLFSEADAAMFTVLTQTLETPQNVAARLNRPVADIATQLDEMAEKGLLFRLKKGTDSRYGAISFVHGIFEFQVKNLKSDLAKMVRRYFDEAFDKAMQASADYFLRIIPVEESIDVNHNVASYEDAVE
;
A
#
# COMPACT_ATOMS: atom_id res chain seq x y z
N MET A 1 -24.83 -0.99 14.98
CA MET A 1 -24.25 -1.74 13.87
C MET A 1 -22.74 -1.50 13.89
N THR A 2 -21.95 -2.53 14.03
CA THR A 2 -20.48 -2.42 13.94
C THR A 2 -20.14 -2.00 12.50
N PRO A 3 -19.35 -0.93 12.30
CA PRO A 3 -18.96 -0.54 10.95
C PRO A 3 -18.25 -1.70 10.24
N ASP A 4 -18.52 -1.89 8.94
CA ASP A 4 -17.83 -2.87 8.11
C ASP A 4 -16.32 -2.63 8.19
N ILE A 5 -15.54 -3.65 8.57
CA ILE A 5 -14.09 -3.55 8.76
C ILE A 5 -13.38 -3.08 7.48
N TYR A 6 -13.88 -3.48 6.31
CA TYR A 6 -13.32 -3.04 5.03
C TYR A 6 -13.60 -1.55 4.76
N ARG A 7 -14.72 -1.01 5.26
CA ARG A 7 -14.97 0.43 5.19
C ARG A 7 -14.06 1.21 6.15
N GLN A 8 -13.74 0.65 7.31
CA GLN A 8 -12.75 1.25 8.21
C GLN A 8 -11.35 1.24 7.57
N LEU A 9 -10.95 0.11 7.00
CA LEU A 9 -9.70 -0.03 6.26
C LEU A 9 -9.60 0.96 5.09
N GLN A 10 -10.68 1.08 4.29
CA GLN A 10 -10.75 2.04 3.19
C GLN A 10 -10.52 3.47 3.66
N LYS A 11 -11.20 3.88 4.73
CA LYS A 11 -11.05 5.24 5.30
C LYS A 11 -9.63 5.50 5.79
N GLN A 12 -8.97 4.50 6.39
CA GLN A 12 -7.58 4.65 6.82
C GLN A 12 -6.63 4.79 5.63
N LEU A 13 -6.79 3.97 4.59
CA LEU A 13 -6.00 4.07 3.37
C LEU A 13 -6.22 5.41 2.64
N ASP A 14 -7.41 5.97 2.72
CA ASP A 14 -7.74 7.27 2.13
C ASP A 14 -6.99 8.44 2.80
N HIS A 15 -6.53 8.26 4.05
CA HIS A 15 -5.70 9.25 4.74
C HIS A 15 -4.19 9.12 4.42
N TYR A 16 -3.80 8.08 3.68
CA TYR A 16 -2.38 7.83 3.37
C TYR A 16 -2.01 8.34 1.97
N SER A 17 -0.91 9.09 1.88
CA SER A 17 -0.30 9.53 0.62
C SER A 17 -1.33 10.04 -0.42
N MET A 18 -1.54 9.28 -1.50
CA MET A 18 -2.43 9.66 -2.61
C MET A 18 -3.91 9.42 -2.34
N GLY A 19 -4.25 8.89 -1.16
CA GLY A 19 -5.61 8.52 -0.84
C GLY A 19 -6.05 7.17 -1.41
N PHE A 20 -7.22 6.76 -1.00
CA PHE A 20 -7.97 5.61 -1.51
C PHE A 20 -9.46 5.92 -1.43
N PRO A 21 -9.94 6.91 -2.23
CA PRO A 21 -11.30 7.41 -2.13
C PRO A 21 -12.36 6.34 -2.39
N ALA A 22 -13.48 6.51 -1.70
CA ALA A 22 -14.65 5.66 -1.90
C ALA A 22 -15.30 5.93 -3.27
N THR A 23 -15.90 4.89 -3.85
CA THR A 23 -16.65 4.96 -5.11
C THR A 23 -18.14 4.70 -4.92
N GLU A 24 -18.98 5.16 -5.84
CA GLU A 24 -20.40 4.82 -5.84
C GLU A 24 -20.62 3.32 -6.10
N SER A 25 -19.77 2.71 -6.90
CA SER A 25 -19.85 1.28 -7.24
C SER A 25 -19.39 0.35 -6.14
N GLY A 26 -18.65 0.87 -5.13
CA GLY A 26 -18.01 0.10 -4.08
C GLY A 26 -16.91 -0.83 -4.58
N ILE A 27 -16.29 -0.51 -5.73
CA ILE A 27 -15.21 -1.35 -6.30
C ILE A 27 -13.99 -1.38 -5.39
N GLU A 28 -13.70 -0.30 -4.67
CA GLU A 28 -12.63 -0.24 -3.68
C GLU A 28 -12.81 -1.29 -2.57
N LEU A 29 -14.03 -1.51 -2.11
CA LEU A 29 -14.31 -2.54 -1.11
C LEU A 29 -14.14 -3.94 -1.66
N LYS A 30 -14.45 -4.17 -2.95
CA LYS A 30 -14.21 -5.46 -3.61
C LYS A 30 -12.71 -5.75 -3.71
N ILE A 31 -11.90 -4.74 -4.02
CA ILE A 31 -10.44 -4.84 -4.03
C ILE A 31 -9.93 -5.22 -2.64
N LEU A 32 -10.38 -4.52 -1.60
CA LEU A 32 -9.94 -4.82 -0.22
C LEU A 32 -10.36 -6.22 0.21
N LYS A 33 -11.58 -6.66 -0.08
CA LYS A 33 -12.05 -8.02 0.21
C LYS A 33 -11.31 -9.11 -0.58
N TYR A 34 -10.77 -8.78 -1.74
CA TYR A 34 -9.93 -9.69 -2.52
C TYR A 34 -8.54 -9.85 -1.91
N LEU A 35 -7.97 -8.77 -1.38
CA LEU A 35 -6.60 -8.73 -0.85
C LEU A 35 -6.50 -9.12 0.62
N PHE A 36 -7.45 -8.70 1.45
CA PHE A 36 -7.42 -8.84 2.90
C PHE A 36 -8.48 -9.82 3.38
N SER A 37 -8.12 -10.72 4.28
CA SER A 37 -9.09 -11.35 5.17
C SER A 37 -9.62 -10.33 6.19
N GLU A 38 -10.73 -10.63 6.87
CA GLU A 38 -11.25 -9.77 7.94
C GLU A 38 -10.22 -9.58 9.07
N ALA A 39 -9.46 -10.64 9.38
CA ALA A 39 -8.40 -10.58 10.39
C ALA A 39 -7.23 -9.69 9.96
N ASP A 40 -6.83 -9.76 8.68
CA ASP A 40 -5.78 -8.89 8.12
C ASP A 40 -6.26 -7.43 8.10
N ALA A 41 -7.51 -7.19 7.69
CA ALA A 41 -8.10 -5.85 7.70
C ALA A 41 -8.15 -5.25 9.11
N ALA A 42 -8.57 -6.04 10.09
CA ALA A 42 -8.59 -5.61 11.50
C ALA A 42 -7.17 -5.33 12.02
N MET A 43 -6.20 -6.16 11.70
CA MET A 43 -4.79 -5.91 12.06
C MET A 43 -4.27 -4.65 11.40
N PHE A 44 -4.53 -4.44 10.12
CA PHE A 44 -4.06 -3.26 9.41
C PHE A 44 -4.60 -1.96 10.03
N THR A 45 -5.87 -1.95 10.45
CA THR A 45 -6.50 -0.76 11.05
C THR A 45 -5.91 -0.33 12.39
N VAL A 46 -5.16 -1.19 13.06
CA VAL A 46 -4.46 -0.83 14.31
C VAL A 46 -2.98 -0.50 14.11
N LEU A 47 -2.46 -0.70 12.90
CA LEU A 47 -1.10 -0.31 12.55
C LEU A 47 -1.02 1.17 12.19
N THR A 48 0.19 1.73 12.34
CA THR A 48 0.53 3.07 11.87
C THR A 48 1.55 2.99 10.74
N GLN A 49 1.84 4.11 10.08
CA GLN A 49 2.92 4.19 9.09
C GLN A 49 4.32 4.17 9.73
N THR A 50 4.40 4.33 11.05
CA THR A 50 5.65 4.16 11.80
C THR A 50 6.00 2.68 11.90
N LEU A 51 7.27 2.36 11.67
CA LEU A 51 7.76 0.99 11.77
C LEU A 51 7.84 0.54 13.23
N GLU A 52 7.02 -0.43 13.59
CA GLU A 52 6.91 -0.99 14.94
C GLU A 52 7.37 -2.44 14.99
N THR A 53 7.86 -2.86 16.16
CA THR A 53 8.16 -4.28 16.42
C THR A 53 6.89 -5.06 16.75
N PRO A 54 6.84 -6.39 16.55
CA PRO A 54 5.72 -7.22 17.00
C PRO A 54 5.42 -7.06 18.50
N GLN A 55 6.45 -6.84 19.33
CA GLN A 55 6.30 -6.62 20.75
C GLN A 55 5.48 -5.37 21.07
N ASN A 56 5.74 -4.26 20.36
CA ASN A 56 5.00 -3.00 20.55
C ASN A 56 3.53 -3.15 20.15
N VAL A 57 3.28 -3.80 18.99
CA VAL A 57 1.92 -4.08 18.52
C VAL A 57 1.18 -5.02 19.49
N ALA A 58 1.85 -6.08 19.95
CA ALA A 58 1.31 -7.06 20.89
C ALA A 58 0.91 -6.42 22.23
N ALA A 59 1.79 -5.56 22.76
CA ALA A 59 1.52 -4.82 24.00
C ALA A 59 0.29 -3.90 23.87
N ARG A 60 0.17 -3.18 22.74
CA ARG A 60 -0.97 -2.31 22.44
C ARG A 60 -2.29 -3.07 22.31
N LEU A 61 -2.25 -4.27 21.73
CA LEU A 61 -3.43 -5.11 21.51
C LEU A 61 -3.74 -6.08 22.66
N ASN A 62 -2.86 -6.16 23.65
CA ASN A 62 -2.91 -7.15 24.74
C ASN A 62 -3.07 -8.59 24.20
N ARG A 63 -2.21 -8.95 23.22
CA ARG A 63 -2.18 -10.27 22.58
C ARG A 63 -0.79 -10.89 22.66
N PRO A 64 -0.67 -12.24 22.57
CA PRO A 64 0.63 -12.90 22.55
C PRO A 64 1.54 -12.40 21.41
N VAL A 65 2.81 -12.13 21.73
CA VAL A 65 3.79 -11.62 20.75
C VAL A 65 3.97 -12.58 19.58
N ALA A 66 3.99 -13.90 19.85
CA ALA A 66 4.17 -14.91 18.80
C ALA A 66 3.06 -14.87 17.75
N ASP A 67 1.80 -14.71 18.19
CA ASP A 67 0.64 -14.65 17.29
C ASP A 67 0.68 -13.39 16.43
N ILE A 68 1.04 -12.26 17.04
CA ILE A 68 1.21 -10.99 16.31
C ILE A 68 2.35 -11.07 15.32
N ALA A 69 3.50 -11.62 15.71
CA ALA A 69 4.64 -11.76 14.81
C ALA A 69 4.29 -12.62 13.59
N THR A 70 3.63 -13.76 13.81
CA THR A 70 3.18 -14.63 12.72
C THR A 70 2.20 -13.92 11.80
N GLN A 71 1.19 -13.25 12.34
CA GLN A 71 0.19 -12.52 11.54
C GLN A 71 0.83 -11.39 10.71
N LEU A 72 1.74 -10.62 11.30
CA LEU A 72 2.45 -9.54 10.62
C LEU A 72 3.38 -10.07 9.52
N ASP A 73 4.08 -11.18 9.75
CA ASP A 73 4.92 -11.82 8.73
C ASP A 73 4.07 -12.33 7.55
N GLU A 74 2.97 -13.02 7.81
CA GLU A 74 2.06 -13.49 6.77
C GLU A 74 1.47 -12.32 5.95
N MET A 75 1.08 -11.23 6.60
CA MET A 75 0.60 -10.03 5.91
C MET A 75 1.70 -9.39 5.05
N ALA A 76 2.94 -9.35 5.53
CA ALA A 76 4.08 -8.84 4.76
C ALA A 76 4.37 -9.72 3.53
N GLU A 77 4.28 -11.04 3.66
CA GLU A 77 4.45 -11.97 2.54
C GLU A 77 3.34 -11.84 1.49
N LYS A 78 2.12 -11.55 1.94
CA LYS A 78 1.00 -11.18 1.06
C LYS A 78 1.16 -9.80 0.41
N GLY A 79 2.15 -8.99 0.81
CA GLY A 79 2.34 -7.63 0.32
C GLY A 79 1.31 -6.62 0.83
N LEU A 80 0.73 -6.84 2.01
CA LEU A 80 -0.30 -5.99 2.59
C LEU A 80 0.26 -4.89 3.51
N LEU A 81 1.51 -5.01 3.90
CA LEU A 81 2.21 -4.03 4.75
C LEU A 81 3.71 -4.05 4.45
N PHE A 82 4.41 -3.02 4.91
CA PHE A 82 5.85 -2.93 4.77
C PHE A 82 6.55 -3.68 5.91
N ARG A 83 7.59 -4.46 5.56
CA ARG A 83 8.48 -5.13 6.51
C ARG A 83 9.91 -4.67 6.29
N LEU A 84 10.53 -4.13 7.32
CA LEU A 84 11.96 -3.88 7.38
C LEU A 84 12.62 -4.95 8.25
N LYS A 85 13.52 -5.74 7.66
CA LYS A 85 14.29 -6.78 8.37
C LYS A 85 15.73 -6.35 8.48
N LYS A 86 16.26 -6.34 9.72
CA LYS A 86 17.68 -6.06 10.00
C LYS A 86 18.22 -7.11 10.97
N GLY A 87 18.95 -8.09 10.43
CA GLY A 87 19.38 -9.25 11.20
C GLY A 87 18.19 -10.06 11.70
N THR A 88 18.06 -10.22 13.01
CA THR A 88 16.96 -10.91 13.66
C THR A 88 15.77 -9.97 13.98
N ASP A 89 15.97 -8.65 13.85
CA ASP A 89 14.92 -7.66 14.15
C ASP A 89 14.04 -7.42 12.92
N SER A 90 12.73 -7.49 13.10
CA SER A 90 11.73 -7.20 12.08
C SER A 90 10.81 -6.11 12.56
N ARG A 91 10.54 -5.13 11.69
CA ARG A 91 9.61 -4.03 11.95
C ARG A 91 8.59 -3.93 10.83
N TYR A 92 7.38 -3.57 11.19
CA TYR A 92 6.23 -3.56 10.29
C TYR A 92 5.52 -2.22 10.38
N GLY A 93 4.98 -1.77 9.25
CA GLY A 93 4.21 -0.54 9.18
C GLY A 93 3.14 -0.60 8.09
N ALA A 94 2.07 0.13 8.33
CA ALA A 94 1.03 0.33 7.34
C ALA A 94 1.59 1.15 6.15
N ILE A 95 1.10 0.84 4.96
CA ILE A 95 1.47 1.52 3.70
C ILE A 95 0.22 2.00 2.97
N SER A 96 0.40 2.97 2.08
CA SER A 96 -0.66 3.44 1.18
C SER A 96 -1.09 2.33 0.20
N PHE A 97 -2.23 2.52 -0.46
CA PHE A 97 -2.67 1.59 -1.51
C PHE A 97 -1.77 1.73 -2.75
N VAL A 98 -1.67 2.93 -3.30
CA VAL A 98 -0.75 3.25 -4.41
C VAL A 98 0.60 3.70 -3.83
N HIS A 99 1.69 3.26 -4.44
CA HIS A 99 3.06 3.24 -3.92
C HIS A 99 3.19 2.43 -2.62
N GLY A 100 2.53 1.26 -2.63
CA GLY A 100 2.56 0.35 -1.49
C GLY A 100 1.89 -0.98 -1.82
N ILE A 101 0.67 -1.19 -1.34
CA ILE A 101 -0.02 -2.49 -1.44
C ILE A 101 -0.12 -2.95 -2.89
N PHE A 102 -0.54 -2.07 -3.81
CA PHE A 102 -0.75 -2.44 -5.21
C PHE A 102 0.55 -2.88 -5.89
N GLU A 103 1.64 -2.16 -5.68
CA GLU A 103 2.94 -2.48 -6.29
C GLU A 103 3.49 -3.82 -5.80
N PHE A 104 3.21 -4.19 -4.54
CA PHE A 104 3.58 -5.51 -4.03
C PHE A 104 2.78 -6.66 -4.68
N GLN A 105 1.59 -6.38 -5.22
CA GLN A 105 0.80 -7.38 -5.95
C GLN A 105 1.27 -7.59 -7.39
N VAL A 106 2.06 -6.67 -7.97
CA VAL A 106 2.40 -6.68 -9.41
C VAL A 106 3.07 -8.00 -9.84
N LYS A 107 3.93 -8.58 -9.00
CA LYS A 107 4.60 -9.86 -9.32
C LYS A 107 3.65 -11.03 -9.53
N ASN A 108 2.47 -10.99 -8.88
CA ASN A 108 1.47 -12.06 -8.90
C ASN A 108 0.10 -11.54 -9.32
N LEU A 109 0.07 -10.46 -10.12
CA LEU A 109 -1.16 -9.78 -10.50
C LEU A 109 -2.07 -10.68 -11.34
N LYS A 110 -3.16 -11.13 -10.74
CA LYS A 110 -4.18 -11.91 -11.44
C LYS A 110 -5.12 -10.99 -12.24
N SER A 111 -5.65 -11.52 -13.35
CA SER A 111 -6.54 -10.79 -14.25
C SER A 111 -7.73 -10.12 -13.54
N ASP A 112 -8.32 -10.79 -12.54
CA ASP A 112 -9.47 -10.25 -11.83
C ASP A 112 -9.11 -9.02 -10.98
N LEU A 113 -7.98 -9.07 -10.27
CA LEU A 113 -7.47 -7.92 -9.52
C LEU A 113 -7.12 -6.78 -10.48
N ALA A 114 -6.43 -7.07 -11.59
CA ALA A 114 -6.08 -6.07 -12.59
C ALA A 114 -7.31 -5.32 -13.14
N LYS A 115 -8.38 -6.05 -13.45
CA LYS A 115 -9.65 -5.46 -13.92
C LYS A 115 -10.31 -4.60 -12.86
N MET A 116 -10.33 -5.06 -11.60
CA MET A 116 -10.90 -4.28 -10.49
C MET A 116 -10.12 -2.98 -10.25
N VAL A 117 -8.78 -3.06 -10.24
CA VAL A 117 -7.92 -1.89 -10.03
C VAL A 117 -8.03 -0.91 -11.20
N ARG A 118 -8.06 -1.40 -12.46
CA ARG A 118 -8.29 -0.55 -13.63
C ARG A 118 -9.59 0.22 -13.50
N ARG A 119 -10.69 -0.48 -13.18
CA ARG A 119 -11.98 0.14 -12.99
C ARG A 119 -11.97 1.17 -11.84
N TYR A 120 -11.28 0.87 -10.74
CA TYR A 120 -11.13 1.79 -9.62
C TYR A 120 -10.41 3.08 -10.04
N PHE A 121 -9.34 2.98 -10.83
CA PHE A 121 -8.62 4.14 -11.32
C PHE A 121 -9.51 5.01 -12.21
N ASP A 122 -10.23 4.40 -13.15
CA ASP A 122 -11.16 5.11 -14.04
C ASP A 122 -12.30 5.82 -13.25
N GLU A 123 -12.82 5.22 -12.17
CA GLU A 123 -13.95 5.75 -11.40
C GLU A 123 -13.57 6.86 -10.40
N ALA A 124 -12.47 6.73 -9.71
CA ALA A 124 -12.15 7.58 -8.56
C ALA A 124 -10.71 8.10 -8.53
N PHE A 125 -9.74 7.24 -8.70
CA PHE A 125 -8.34 7.59 -8.41
C PHE A 125 -7.82 8.68 -9.34
N ASP A 126 -8.02 8.54 -10.64
CA ASP A 126 -7.59 9.53 -11.63
C ASP A 126 -8.26 10.90 -11.42
N LYS A 127 -9.52 10.90 -11.02
CA LYS A 127 -10.26 12.13 -10.70
C LYS A 127 -9.73 12.79 -9.43
N ALA A 128 -9.44 12.01 -8.39
CA ALA A 128 -8.86 12.52 -7.16
C ALA A 128 -7.48 13.11 -7.39
N MET A 129 -6.64 12.48 -8.20
CA MET A 129 -5.34 13.01 -8.58
C MET A 129 -5.43 14.32 -9.36
N GLN A 130 -6.35 14.42 -10.31
CA GLN A 130 -6.54 15.64 -11.10
C GLN A 130 -7.11 16.81 -10.27
N ALA A 131 -7.89 16.49 -9.24
CA ALA A 131 -8.48 17.47 -8.34
C ALA A 131 -7.51 17.96 -7.25
N SER A 132 -6.41 17.26 -7.03
CA SER A 132 -5.42 17.65 -6.03
C SER A 132 -4.64 18.87 -6.50
N ALA A 133 -4.62 19.92 -5.66
CA ALA A 133 -3.79 21.11 -5.89
C ALA A 133 -2.30 20.85 -5.59
N ASP A 134 -2.00 19.78 -4.87
CA ASP A 134 -0.65 19.39 -4.50
C ASP A 134 -0.07 18.43 -5.53
N TYR A 135 1.13 18.73 -6.00
CA TYR A 135 1.85 17.84 -6.90
C TYR A 135 2.30 16.60 -6.13
N PHE A 136 1.92 15.45 -6.61
CA PHE A 136 2.31 14.15 -6.08
C PHE A 136 3.83 13.93 -6.15
N LEU A 137 4.45 14.36 -7.24
CA LEU A 137 5.89 14.37 -7.44
C LEU A 137 6.33 15.77 -7.86
N ARG A 138 7.36 16.28 -7.24
CA ARG A 138 8.00 17.53 -7.65
C ARG A 138 9.51 17.33 -7.75
N ILE A 139 10.12 17.97 -8.75
CA ILE A 139 11.56 18.05 -8.88
C ILE A 139 12.05 19.09 -7.86
N ILE A 140 12.91 18.68 -6.95
CA ILE A 140 13.61 19.58 -6.04
C ILE A 140 14.97 19.84 -6.68
N PRO A 141 15.28 21.07 -7.15
CA PRO A 141 16.60 21.39 -7.66
C PRO A 141 17.62 21.31 -6.51
N VAL A 142 18.71 20.58 -6.73
CA VAL A 142 19.83 20.45 -5.81
C VAL A 142 20.98 21.24 -6.42
N GLU A 143 21.40 22.29 -5.78
CA GLU A 143 22.47 23.29 -6.01
C GLU A 143 23.03 23.48 -7.43
N GLU A 144 23.22 22.45 -8.23
CA GLU A 144 23.71 22.54 -9.62
C GLU A 144 22.83 21.73 -10.57
N SER A 145 22.62 22.28 -11.78
CA SER A 145 21.99 21.51 -12.85
C SER A 145 22.91 20.36 -13.27
N ILE A 146 22.44 19.14 -13.09
CA ILE A 146 23.11 17.99 -13.70
C ILE A 146 22.83 18.04 -15.19
N ASP A 147 23.87 18.13 -16.00
CA ASP A 147 23.76 17.99 -17.46
C ASP A 147 23.23 16.58 -17.77
N VAL A 148 21.97 16.53 -18.16
CA VAL A 148 21.33 15.25 -18.52
C VAL A 148 21.67 14.97 -19.98
N ASN A 149 22.67 14.15 -20.20
CA ASN A 149 22.94 13.56 -21.53
C ASN A 149 21.96 12.40 -21.78
N HIS A 150 20.93 12.67 -22.55
CA HIS A 150 20.05 11.60 -23.04
C HIS A 150 20.74 10.92 -24.23
N ASN A 151 21.30 9.73 -24.01
CA ASN A 151 21.69 8.85 -25.10
C ASN A 151 20.53 7.89 -25.38
N VAL A 152 20.03 7.89 -26.61
CA VAL A 152 19.07 6.87 -27.05
C VAL A 152 19.89 5.63 -27.36
N ALA A 153 19.84 4.63 -26.47
CA ALA A 153 20.38 3.30 -26.76
C ALA A 153 19.49 2.61 -27.79
N SER A 154 20.10 1.84 -28.71
CA SER A 154 19.32 0.98 -29.59
C SER A 154 18.64 -0.12 -28.79
N TYR A 155 17.60 -0.76 -29.35
CA TYR A 155 16.91 -1.85 -28.67
C TYR A 155 17.88 -3.00 -28.34
N GLU A 156 18.84 -3.26 -29.21
CA GLU A 156 19.87 -4.30 -29.07
C GLU A 156 20.78 -4.01 -27.87
N ASP A 157 21.13 -2.75 -27.62
CA ASP A 157 21.99 -2.33 -26.50
C ASP A 157 21.23 -2.38 -25.15
N ALA A 158 19.91 -2.42 -25.15
CA ALA A 158 19.08 -2.46 -23.95
C ALA A 158 18.81 -3.90 -23.44
N VAL A 159 19.19 -4.94 -24.19
CA VAL A 159 18.88 -6.35 -23.92
C VAL A 159 20.11 -7.14 -23.45
N GLU A 160 21.32 -6.56 -23.47
CA GLU A 160 22.55 -7.09 -22.86
C GLU A 160 22.63 -6.70 -21.37
#